data_deed4ab432b6b5ed90b370f1d23a6b4a
#
_entry.id   deed4ab432b6b5ed90b370f1d23a6b4a
#
_cell.length_a   1.000
_cell.length_b   1.000
_cell.length_c   1.000
_cell.angle_alpha   90.00
_cell.angle_beta   90.00
_cell.angle_gamma   90.00
#
_symmetry.space_group_name_H-M   'P 1'
#
loop_
_entity.id
_entity.type
_entity.pdbx_description
1 polymer ?
#
loop_
_entity_poly.entity_id
_entity_poly.type
_entity_poly.pdbx_seq_one_letter_code
_entity_poly.pdbx_strand_id
1 'polypeptide(L)'
;MVGGDSYVDANPTASGMQEGVNTLLNRWHEKYAAKNPAPARMQYESTSAYSMNQLKAKFGSDFEKVGVNLKIDFEAVNKGEKQVEVVDFKQIYYTANFDAPKNPSDVFASGVTVDQLKARGIDGKTPPVYVSSVSYGRQMYVKFETTSKSTELKAAINAVIKGVPIKPDSEWARVLKNTTVTVSIVGGNADGAARVVTGTVEDLKKLIQEGATFSTQNPAVPISYKTAFLKDNQVATIQSNTDYIETKVTSYKNGYLNLQHKGAYIARYYVYWDEVTYDKDGVESIRSRQWEDNGKNRTAGFQTELQFKGNVRNIRVKIQEKTGLVWEPWRTVYNRTDLPLVQKRTIVNSGTTLRPKYDEKVENN
;
A
#
# COMPACT_ATOMS: atom_id res chain seq x y z
N MET A 1 25.70 -0.35 -20.11
CA MET A 1 27.04 -0.71 -19.58
C MET A 1 28.06 0.23 -20.21
N VAL A 2 29.03 0.70 -19.46
CA VAL A 2 30.06 1.63 -19.96
C VAL A 2 31.23 0.82 -20.49
N GLY A 3 31.76 1.19 -21.67
CA GLY A 3 33.01 0.70 -22.21
C GLY A 3 32.91 -0.58 -23.03
N GLY A 4 31.75 -1.01 -23.50
CA GLY A 4 31.63 -2.20 -24.34
C GLY A 4 31.22 -1.89 -25.78
N ASP A 5 31.34 -2.87 -26.64
CA ASP A 5 30.68 -2.85 -27.94
C ASP A 5 29.14 -2.86 -27.62
N SER A 6 28.43 -1.90 -28.20
CA SER A 6 26.99 -1.70 -27.86
C SER A 6 26.05 -2.34 -28.89
N TYR A 7 26.59 -2.96 -29.94
CA TYR A 7 25.83 -3.49 -31.06
C TYR A 7 26.30 -4.90 -31.47
N VAL A 8 25.35 -5.74 -31.83
CA VAL A 8 25.55 -7.03 -32.47
C VAL A 8 24.43 -7.27 -33.48
N ASP A 9 24.76 -7.77 -34.65
CA ASP A 9 23.79 -8.30 -35.61
C ASP A 9 23.43 -9.73 -35.19
N ALA A 10 22.16 -9.98 -34.92
CA ALA A 10 21.68 -11.27 -34.39
C ALA A 10 20.60 -11.82 -35.32
N ASN A 11 20.61 -13.15 -35.51
CA ASN A 11 19.51 -13.83 -36.19
C ASN A 11 18.19 -13.57 -35.40
N PRO A 12 17.10 -13.14 -36.03
CA PRO A 12 15.83 -12.79 -35.39
C PRO A 12 15.01 -14.02 -34.91
N THR A 13 15.70 -15.00 -34.36
CA THR A 13 15.13 -16.14 -33.64
C THR A 13 15.37 -15.99 -32.14
N ALA A 14 14.59 -16.66 -31.30
CA ALA A 14 14.78 -16.59 -29.84
C ALA A 14 16.23 -16.98 -29.44
N SER A 15 16.78 -18.04 -30.03
CA SER A 15 18.14 -18.48 -29.77
C SER A 15 19.19 -17.52 -30.33
N GLY A 16 18.98 -16.97 -31.51
CA GLY A 16 19.92 -16.00 -32.12
C GLY A 16 19.96 -14.69 -31.33
N MET A 17 18.82 -14.19 -30.86
CA MET A 17 18.77 -13.01 -29.99
C MET A 17 19.50 -13.27 -28.67
N GLN A 18 19.30 -14.45 -28.06
CA GLN A 18 19.99 -14.84 -26.82
C GLN A 18 21.51 -14.94 -27.04
N GLU A 19 21.95 -15.53 -28.15
CA GLU A 19 23.37 -15.61 -28.52
C GLU A 19 23.97 -14.22 -28.72
N GLY A 20 23.26 -13.32 -29.41
CA GLY A 20 23.66 -11.93 -29.57
C GLY A 20 23.90 -11.21 -28.25
N VAL A 21 22.95 -11.31 -27.34
CA VAL A 21 23.07 -10.75 -25.96
C VAL A 21 24.26 -11.36 -25.22
N ASN A 22 24.43 -12.68 -25.26
CA ASN A 22 25.55 -13.37 -24.62
C ASN A 22 26.91 -12.92 -25.23
N THR A 23 26.97 -12.73 -26.50
CA THR A 23 28.19 -12.22 -27.23
C THR A 23 28.57 -10.84 -26.68
N LEU A 24 27.63 -9.91 -26.57
CA LEU A 24 27.88 -8.58 -26.00
C LEU A 24 28.33 -8.63 -24.56
N LEU A 25 27.70 -9.47 -23.74
CA LEU A 25 28.04 -9.65 -22.32
C LEU A 25 29.43 -10.23 -22.12
N ASN A 26 29.79 -11.26 -22.89
CA ASN A 26 31.12 -11.87 -22.84
C ASN A 26 32.23 -10.87 -23.23
N ARG A 27 32.05 -10.12 -24.33
CA ARG A 27 32.96 -9.04 -24.72
C ARG A 27 33.12 -7.98 -23.62
N TRP A 28 32.04 -7.60 -22.99
CA TRP A 28 32.08 -6.64 -21.89
C TRP A 28 32.81 -7.20 -20.67
N HIS A 29 32.54 -8.45 -20.28
CA HIS A 29 33.21 -9.11 -19.15
C HIS A 29 34.73 -9.21 -19.38
N GLU A 30 35.17 -9.61 -20.58
CA GLU A 30 36.56 -9.80 -20.87
C GLU A 30 37.35 -8.47 -20.89
N LYS A 31 36.78 -7.43 -21.47
CA LYS A 31 37.49 -6.19 -21.76
C LYS A 31 37.28 -5.07 -20.73
N TYR A 32 36.11 -5.00 -20.10
CA TYR A 32 35.68 -3.79 -19.40
C TYR A 32 35.20 -3.99 -17.97
N ALA A 33 34.66 -5.15 -17.58
CA ALA A 33 34.01 -5.38 -16.28
C ALA A 33 34.91 -5.06 -15.09
N ALA A 34 36.18 -5.42 -15.14
CA ALA A 34 37.13 -5.20 -14.07
C ALA A 34 37.34 -3.70 -13.73
N LYS A 35 37.22 -2.83 -14.72
CA LYS A 35 37.43 -1.37 -14.58
C LYS A 35 36.15 -0.58 -14.55
N ASN A 36 35.02 -1.16 -14.95
CA ASN A 36 33.74 -0.48 -15.08
C ASN A 36 32.64 -1.32 -14.42
N PRO A 37 32.46 -1.24 -13.10
CA PRO A 37 31.37 -1.93 -12.42
C PRO A 37 30.03 -1.49 -13.03
N ALA A 38 29.10 -2.43 -13.16
CA ALA A 38 27.75 -2.18 -13.66
C ALA A 38 26.75 -2.20 -12.48
N PRO A 39 26.58 -1.07 -11.77
CA PRO A 39 25.61 -0.97 -10.69
C PRO A 39 24.18 -1.08 -11.24
N ALA A 40 23.32 -1.74 -10.48
CA ALA A 40 21.92 -1.87 -10.82
C ALA A 40 21.20 -0.51 -10.76
N ARG A 41 20.35 -0.23 -11.74
CA ARG A 41 19.33 0.81 -11.62
C ARG A 41 18.15 0.25 -10.85
N MET A 42 17.82 0.86 -9.72
CA MET A 42 16.72 0.41 -8.87
C MET A 42 15.42 1.05 -9.32
N GLN A 43 14.35 0.24 -9.38
CA GLN A 43 12.97 0.66 -9.57
C GLN A 43 12.09 -0.11 -8.60
N TYR A 44 11.08 0.53 -8.04
CA TYR A 44 10.12 -0.15 -7.19
C TYR A 44 8.74 0.51 -7.23
N GLU A 45 7.74 -0.30 -7.02
CA GLU A 45 6.37 0.11 -6.80
C GLU A 45 5.81 -0.63 -5.57
N SER A 46 4.96 0.02 -4.81
CA SER A 46 4.34 -0.59 -3.63
C SER A 46 2.83 -0.39 -3.62
N THR A 47 2.14 -1.32 -2.96
CA THR A 47 0.71 -1.23 -2.68
C THR A 47 0.34 -2.04 -1.46
N SER A 48 -0.65 -1.56 -0.69
CA SER A 48 -1.27 -2.38 0.33
C SER A 48 -2.02 -3.54 -0.32
N ALA A 49 -1.99 -4.72 0.27
CA ALA A 49 -2.57 -5.94 -0.28
C ALA A 49 -3.96 -6.19 0.27
N TYR A 50 -4.97 -6.23 -0.58
CA TYR A 50 -6.36 -6.52 -0.21
C TYR A 50 -6.91 -7.77 -0.89
N SER A 51 -6.46 -8.05 -2.12
CA SER A 51 -6.84 -9.26 -2.86
C SER A 51 -5.78 -9.59 -3.91
N MET A 52 -5.78 -10.84 -4.40
CA MET A 52 -4.90 -11.25 -5.50
C MET A 52 -5.24 -10.49 -6.79
N ASN A 53 -6.51 -10.23 -7.08
CA ASN A 53 -6.93 -9.48 -8.26
C ASN A 53 -6.41 -8.04 -8.24
N GLN A 54 -6.44 -7.38 -7.08
CA GLN A 54 -5.88 -6.04 -6.91
C GLN A 54 -4.37 -6.04 -7.16
N LEU A 55 -3.64 -7.03 -6.64
CA LEU A 55 -2.20 -7.14 -6.86
C LEU A 55 -1.86 -7.46 -8.32
N LYS A 56 -2.66 -8.28 -9.00
CA LYS A 56 -2.53 -8.54 -10.45
C LYS A 56 -2.80 -7.28 -11.28
N ALA A 57 -3.78 -6.48 -10.91
CA ALA A 57 -4.06 -5.19 -11.55
C ALA A 57 -2.88 -4.22 -11.38
N LYS A 58 -2.23 -4.24 -10.21
CA LYS A 58 -1.11 -3.35 -9.90
C LYS A 58 0.21 -3.79 -10.53
N PHE A 59 0.56 -5.08 -10.44
CA PHE A 59 1.89 -5.60 -10.82
C PHE A 59 1.90 -6.40 -12.11
N GLY A 60 0.74 -6.62 -12.73
CA GLY A 60 0.57 -7.40 -13.95
C GLY A 60 0.02 -8.81 -13.69
N SER A 61 -0.58 -9.40 -14.73
CA SER A 61 -1.24 -10.72 -14.66
C SER A 61 -0.31 -11.84 -14.19
N ASP A 62 0.98 -11.76 -14.54
CA ASP A 62 1.96 -12.79 -14.18
C ASP A 62 2.35 -12.75 -12.69
N PHE A 63 1.98 -11.71 -11.96
CA PHE A 63 2.21 -11.62 -10.51
C PHE A 63 1.66 -12.84 -9.77
N GLU A 64 0.52 -13.39 -10.18
CA GLU A 64 -0.09 -14.56 -9.52
C GLU A 64 0.85 -15.75 -9.42
N LYS A 65 1.65 -16.01 -10.46
CA LYS A 65 2.60 -17.14 -10.50
C LYS A 65 3.70 -17.03 -9.42
N VAL A 66 4.08 -15.81 -9.09
CA VAL A 66 5.15 -15.51 -8.12
C VAL A 66 4.56 -15.09 -6.77
N GLY A 67 3.45 -14.35 -6.79
CA GLY A 67 2.77 -13.80 -5.62
C GLY A 67 2.19 -14.86 -4.68
N VAL A 68 1.82 -16.03 -5.20
CA VAL A 68 1.38 -17.19 -4.38
C VAL A 68 2.46 -17.62 -3.39
N ASN A 69 3.74 -17.45 -3.72
CA ASN A 69 4.87 -17.75 -2.84
C ASN A 69 4.96 -16.80 -1.63
N LEU A 70 4.32 -15.62 -1.69
CA LEU A 70 4.30 -14.66 -0.59
C LEU A 70 3.34 -15.08 0.53
N LYS A 71 2.43 -16.03 0.28
CA LYS A 71 1.46 -16.57 1.26
C LYS A 71 0.74 -15.46 2.02
N ILE A 72 0.06 -14.57 1.28
CA ILE A 72 -0.69 -13.46 1.87
C ILE A 72 -2.01 -13.99 2.44
N ASP A 73 -2.24 -13.70 3.72
CA ASP A 73 -3.51 -13.99 4.40
C ASP A 73 -4.48 -12.82 4.18
N PHE A 74 -5.18 -12.83 3.04
CA PHE A 74 -6.13 -11.77 2.71
C PHE A 74 -7.32 -11.69 3.67
N GLU A 75 -7.70 -12.80 4.30
CA GLU A 75 -8.78 -12.80 5.28
C GLU A 75 -8.39 -12.00 6.53
N ALA A 76 -7.21 -12.25 7.09
CA ALA A 76 -6.69 -11.50 8.21
C ALA A 76 -6.48 -10.00 7.89
N VAL A 77 -6.05 -9.68 6.65
CA VAL A 77 -5.94 -8.29 6.19
C VAL A 77 -7.31 -7.62 6.14
N ASN A 78 -8.30 -8.26 5.53
CA ASN A 78 -9.64 -7.70 5.38
C ASN A 78 -10.40 -7.59 6.71
N LYS A 79 -10.07 -8.42 7.70
CA LYS A 79 -10.55 -8.28 9.09
C LYS A 79 -9.80 -7.21 9.89
N GLY A 80 -8.76 -6.59 9.31
CA GLY A 80 -7.93 -5.60 10.00
C GLY A 80 -7.03 -6.20 11.10
N GLU A 81 -6.81 -7.50 11.10
CA GLU A 81 -5.93 -8.18 12.05
C GLU A 81 -4.45 -7.97 11.68
N LYS A 82 -4.17 -7.87 10.39
CA LYS A 82 -2.84 -7.63 9.82
C LYS A 82 -2.85 -6.49 8.83
N GLN A 83 -1.70 -5.85 8.66
CA GLN A 83 -1.39 -4.97 7.54
C GLN A 83 -0.34 -5.66 6.66
N VAL A 84 -0.57 -5.64 5.36
CA VAL A 84 0.36 -6.20 4.38
C VAL A 84 0.61 -5.15 3.30
N GLU A 85 1.88 -4.83 3.09
CA GLU A 85 2.35 -4.03 1.95
C GLU A 85 3.19 -4.93 1.04
N VAL A 86 2.92 -4.89 -0.26
CA VAL A 86 3.68 -5.63 -1.26
C VAL A 86 4.45 -4.65 -2.13
N VAL A 87 5.71 -4.94 -2.36
CA VAL A 87 6.62 -4.15 -3.18
C VAL A 87 7.12 -5.01 -4.34
N ASP A 88 6.97 -4.52 -5.56
CA ASP A 88 7.70 -5.00 -6.75
C ASP A 88 9.00 -4.20 -6.84
N PHE A 89 10.12 -4.87 -6.63
CA PHE A 89 11.45 -4.26 -6.59
C PHE A 89 12.32 -4.84 -7.70
N LYS A 90 12.83 -4.00 -8.58
CA LYS A 90 13.66 -4.37 -9.73
C LYS A 90 15.05 -3.79 -9.62
N GLN A 91 16.05 -4.63 -9.84
CA GLN A 91 17.45 -4.27 -10.02
C GLN A 91 17.81 -4.53 -11.49
N ILE A 92 17.81 -3.48 -12.28
CA ILE A 92 18.06 -3.54 -13.73
C ILE A 92 19.55 -3.33 -13.96
N TYR A 93 20.23 -4.32 -14.50
CA TYR A 93 21.65 -4.25 -14.79
C TYR A 93 21.92 -3.68 -16.17
N TYR A 94 21.15 -4.09 -17.18
CA TYR A 94 21.22 -3.57 -18.53
C TYR A 94 19.89 -3.70 -19.25
N THR A 95 19.78 -3.00 -20.38
CA THR A 95 18.64 -3.10 -21.29
C THR A 95 19.16 -3.39 -22.69
N ALA A 96 18.68 -4.46 -23.33
CA ALA A 96 18.85 -4.74 -24.71
C ALA A 96 17.74 -4.04 -25.50
N ASN A 97 18.12 -3.21 -26.48
CA ASN A 97 17.18 -2.55 -27.37
C ASN A 97 17.24 -3.21 -28.74
N PHE A 98 16.10 -3.33 -29.39
CA PHE A 98 15.98 -3.68 -30.78
C PHE A 98 15.98 -2.40 -31.61
N ASP A 99 16.84 -2.32 -32.60
CA ASP A 99 16.87 -1.15 -33.49
C ASP A 99 15.57 -1.07 -34.29
N ALA A 100 14.94 0.09 -34.26
CA ALA A 100 13.69 0.30 -34.97
C ALA A 100 13.93 0.14 -36.50
N PRO A 101 13.13 -0.66 -37.23
CA PRO A 101 13.25 -0.80 -38.65
C PRO A 101 13.00 0.56 -39.35
N LYS A 102 13.75 0.83 -40.40
CA LYS A 102 13.56 2.07 -41.19
C LYS A 102 12.19 2.13 -41.84
N ASN A 103 11.76 0.98 -42.40
CA ASN A 103 10.39 0.83 -42.91
C ASN A 103 9.74 -0.39 -42.26
N PRO A 104 8.42 -0.34 -42.01
CA PRO A 104 7.71 -1.48 -41.44
C PRO A 104 7.82 -2.78 -42.23
N SER A 105 8.00 -2.66 -43.54
CA SER A 105 8.18 -3.83 -44.45
C SER A 105 9.51 -4.55 -44.27
N ASP A 106 10.52 -3.90 -43.69
CA ASP A 106 11.88 -4.46 -43.61
C ASP A 106 11.98 -5.67 -42.62
N VAL A 107 10.95 -5.85 -41.78
CA VAL A 107 10.85 -7.01 -40.85
C VAL A 107 10.27 -8.27 -41.50
N PHE A 108 9.75 -8.16 -42.71
CA PHE A 108 9.17 -9.27 -43.43
C PHE A 108 10.14 -9.78 -44.51
N ALA A 109 10.10 -11.09 -44.73
CA ALA A 109 10.89 -11.66 -45.85
C ALA A 109 10.45 -11.06 -47.19
N SER A 110 11.38 -10.99 -48.13
CA SER A 110 11.08 -10.54 -49.51
C SER A 110 9.99 -11.44 -50.11
N GLY A 111 8.98 -10.81 -50.75
CA GLY A 111 7.85 -11.52 -51.37
C GLY A 111 6.65 -11.79 -50.47
N VAL A 112 6.67 -11.38 -49.19
CA VAL A 112 5.48 -11.40 -48.36
C VAL A 112 4.50 -10.33 -48.85
N THR A 113 3.26 -10.77 -49.17
CA THR A 113 2.20 -9.88 -49.67
C THR A 113 1.25 -9.44 -48.58
N VAL A 114 0.56 -8.34 -48.81
CA VAL A 114 -0.48 -7.80 -47.90
C VAL A 114 -1.59 -8.85 -47.67
N ASP A 115 -1.98 -9.61 -48.67
CA ASP A 115 -3.03 -10.62 -48.54
C ASP A 115 -2.57 -11.80 -47.67
N GLN A 116 -1.31 -12.18 -47.72
CA GLN A 116 -0.73 -13.17 -46.82
C GLN A 116 -0.71 -12.67 -45.37
N LEU A 117 -0.44 -11.38 -45.16
CA LEU A 117 -0.48 -10.76 -43.83
C LEU A 117 -1.92 -10.74 -43.28
N LYS A 118 -2.89 -10.32 -44.10
CA LYS A 118 -4.31 -10.32 -43.72
C LYS A 118 -4.80 -11.73 -43.41
N ALA A 119 -4.44 -12.74 -44.17
CA ALA A 119 -4.77 -14.13 -43.93
C ALA A 119 -4.25 -14.65 -42.56
N ARG A 120 -3.25 -13.99 -41.99
CA ARG A 120 -2.67 -14.28 -40.67
C ARG A 120 -3.19 -13.32 -39.59
N GLY A 121 -4.21 -12.54 -39.87
CA GLY A 121 -4.81 -11.59 -38.94
C GLY A 121 -4.03 -10.28 -38.71
N ILE A 122 -3.06 -10.01 -39.56
CA ILE A 122 -2.28 -8.75 -39.54
C ILE A 122 -2.94 -7.75 -40.49
N ASP A 123 -3.68 -6.79 -39.94
CA ASP A 123 -4.40 -5.77 -40.68
C ASP A 123 -4.44 -4.42 -39.95
N GLY A 124 -5.22 -3.46 -40.46
CA GLY A 124 -5.36 -2.13 -39.84
C GLY A 124 -6.06 -2.13 -38.48
N LYS A 125 -6.81 -3.20 -38.14
CA LYS A 125 -7.48 -3.35 -36.83
C LYS A 125 -6.56 -4.06 -35.83
N THR A 126 -5.69 -4.93 -36.31
CA THR A 126 -4.74 -5.71 -35.52
C THR A 126 -3.33 -5.43 -36.00
N PRO A 127 -2.78 -4.21 -35.77
CA PRO A 127 -1.47 -3.83 -36.23
C PRO A 127 -0.39 -4.67 -35.52
N PRO A 128 0.65 -5.11 -36.21
CA PRO A 128 1.74 -5.85 -35.61
C PRO A 128 2.52 -5.00 -34.62
N VAL A 129 2.94 -5.66 -33.55
CA VAL A 129 3.83 -5.11 -32.53
C VAL A 129 5.11 -5.94 -32.46
N TYR A 130 6.18 -5.31 -32.02
CA TYR A 130 7.45 -5.99 -31.79
C TYR A 130 7.99 -5.62 -30.39
N VAL A 131 8.84 -6.47 -29.83
CA VAL A 131 9.55 -6.17 -28.57
C VAL A 131 10.67 -5.18 -28.88
N SER A 132 10.50 -3.94 -28.49
CA SER A 132 11.46 -2.86 -28.77
C SER A 132 12.58 -2.82 -27.73
N SER A 133 12.39 -3.33 -26.52
CA SER A 133 13.46 -3.45 -25.53
C SER A 133 13.15 -4.51 -24.50
N VAL A 134 14.19 -5.12 -23.93
CA VAL A 134 14.12 -6.04 -22.81
C VAL A 134 15.09 -5.58 -21.74
N SER A 135 14.60 -5.41 -20.52
CA SER A 135 15.43 -5.10 -19.36
C SER A 135 15.81 -6.40 -18.66
N TYR A 136 17.08 -6.55 -18.40
CA TYR A 136 17.68 -7.70 -17.74
C TYR A 136 18.16 -7.33 -16.37
N GLY A 137 17.92 -8.21 -15.41
CA GLY A 137 18.29 -7.96 -14.03
C GLY A 137 17.76 -8.99 -13.08
N ARG A 138 17.37 -8.52 -11.89
CA ARG A 138 16.75 -9.31 -10.84
C ARG A 138 15.47 -8.59 -10.39
N GLN A 139 14.42 -9.34 -10.17
CA GLN A 139 13.15 -8.84 -9.62
C GLN A 139 12.84 -9.52 -8.31
N MET A 140 12.38 -8.76 -7.34
CA MET A 140 11.94 -9.26 -6.05
C MET A 140 10.53 -8.75 -5.77
N TYR A 141 9.63 -9.67 -5.43
CA TYR A 141 8.37 -9.32 -4.80
C TYR A 141 8.54 -9.46 -3.29
N VAL A 142 8.37 -8.37 -2.58
CA VAL A 142 8.61 -8.28 -1.15
C VAL A 142 7.31 -8.04 -0.42
N LYS A 143 6.92 -8.99 0.45
CA LYS A 143 5.80 -8.82 1.37
C LYS A 143 6.32 -8.33 2.71
N PHE A 144 5.77 -7.23 3.21
CA PHE A 144 5.91 -6.74 4.58
C PHE A 144 4.61 -7.01 5.31
N GLU A 145 4.64 -7.79 6.36
CA GLU A 145 3.47 -8.18 7.14
C GLU A 145 3.65 -7.79 8.59
N THR A 146 2.68 -7.08 9.18
CA THR A 146 2.69 -6.67 10.58
C THR A 146 1.30 -6.70 11.19
N THR A 147 1.23 -6.95 12.51
CA THR A 147 0.03 -6.78 13.32
C THR A 147 -0.08 -5.36 13.91
N SER A 148 0.94 -4.52 13.73
CA SER A 148 0.89 -3.11 14.12
C SER A 148 -0.26 -2.40 13.41
N LYS A 149 -0.94 -1.51 14.12
CA LYS A 149 -2.00 -0.65 13.56
C LYS A 149 -1.47 0.73 13.13
N SER A 150 -0.15 0.92 13.16
CA SER A 150 0.47 2.18 12.75
C SER A 150 0.23 2.48 11.28
N THR A 151 -0.12 3.72 10.97
CA THR A 151 -0.25 4.23 9.59
C THR A 151 1.10 4.49 8.94
N GLU A 152 2.20 4.39 9.71
CA GLU A 152 3.56 4.70 9.27
C GLU A 152 4.25 3.55 8.53
N LEU A 153 3.62 2.36 8.41
CA LEU A 153 4.22 1.19 7.76
C LEU A 153 4.76 1.51 6.37
N LYS A 154 3.94 2.14 5.53
CA LYS A 154 4.32 2.47 4.14
C LYS A 154 5.49 3.46 4.07
N ALA A 155 5.48 4.47 4.93
CA ALA A 155 6.57 5.44 5.01
C ALA A 155 7.88 4.79 5.48
N ALA A 156 7.80 3.91 6.48
CA ALA A 156 8.94 3.17 7.00
C ALA A 156 9.54 2.23 5.94
N ILE A 157 8.71 1.52 5.18
CA ILE A 157 9.14 0.66 4.07
C ILE A 157 9.84 1.47 2.99
N ASN A 158 9.28 2.61 2.59
CA ASN A 158 9.90 3.48 1.61
C ASN A 158 11.28 3.98 2.06
N ALA A 159 11.43 4.31 3.34
CA ALA A 159 12.72 4.70 3.90
C ALA A 159 13.75 3.56 3.82
N VAL A 160 13.34 2.32 4.15
CA VAL A 160 14.21 1.13 4.02
C VAL A 160 14.71 0.95 2.59
N ILE A 161 13.79 0.98 1.62
CA ILE A 161 14.10 0.74 0.21
C ILE A 161 15.03 1.84 -0.34
N LYS A 162 14.80 3.10 0.06
CA LYS A 162 15.65 4.24 -0.34
C LYS A 162 16.97 4.32 0.42
N GLY A 163 17.21 3.44 1.39
CA GLY A 163 18.41 3.49 2.22
C GLY A 163 18.46 4.69 3.17
N VAL A 164 17.32 5.29 3.50
CA VAL A 164 17.25 6.41 4.43
C VAL A 164 17.53 5.90 5.87
N PRO A 165 18.44 6.52 6.62
CA PRO A 165 18.70 6.15 8.00
C PRO A 165 17.44 6.31 8.87
N ILE A 166 17.12 5.27 9.65
CA ILE A 166 15.98 5.25 10.57
C ILE A 166 16.50 5.40 12.00
N LYS A 167 15.99 6.41 12.72
CA LYS A 167 16.35 6.63 14.14
C LYS A 167 15.86 5.45 15.00
N PRO A 168 16.68 4.87 15.86
CA PRO A 168 16.34 3.66 16.63
C PRO A 168 15.06 3.78 17.47
N ASP A 169 14.79 4.95 18.03
CA ASP A 169 13.64 5.20 18.91
C ASP A 169 12.39 5.73 18.18
N SER A 170 12.44 5.80 16.84
CA SER A 170 11.33 6.30 16.03
C SER A 170 10.17 5.30 15.96
N GLU A 171 8.99 5.80 15.62
CA GLU A 171 7.83 4.94 15.33
C GLU A 171 8.14 3.99 14.18
N TRP A 172 8.85 4.43 13.16
CA TRP A 172 9.28 3.60 12.04
C TRP A 172 10.13 2.40 12.49
N ALA A 173 11.09 2.60 13.40
CA ALA A 173 11.89 1.50 13.94
C ALA A 173 11.04 0.48 14.69
N ARG A 174 10.06 0.96 15.48
CA ARG A 174 9.12 0.08 16.20
C ARG A 174 8.22 -0.72 15.27
N VAL A 175 7.68 -0.09 14.23
CA VAL A 175 6.84 -0.78 13.23
C VAL A 175 7.65 -1.85 12.50
N LEU A 176 8.86 -1.51 12.02
CA LEU A 176 9.72 -2.43 11.28
C LEU A 176 10.23 -3.59 12.11
N LYS A 177 10.48 -3.38 13.41
CA LYS A 177 10.85 -4.46 14.34
C LYS A 177 9.76 -5.54 14.47
N ASN A 178 8.50 -5.15 14.32
CA ASN A 178 7.34 -6.03 14.39
C ASN A 178 6.82 -6.43 12.99
N THR A 179 7.65 -6.28 11.96
CA THR A 179 7.30 -6.59 10.58
C THR A 179 8.09 -7.80 10.11
N THR A 180 7.37 -8.81 9.64
CA THR A 180 7.95 -9.97 8.95
C THR A 180 8.08 -9.65 7.47
N VAL A 181 9.21 -9.99 6.88
CA VAL A 181 9.50 -9.80 5.47
C VAL A 181 9.54 -11.16 4.77
N THR A 182 8.81 -11.31 3.68
CA THR A 182 8.90 -12.47 2.79
C THR A 182 9.26 -11.98 1.40
N VAL A 183 10.33 -12.52 0.83
CA VAL A 183 10.85 -12.13 -0.49
C VAL A 183 10.74 -13.29 -1.44
N SER A 184 10.16 -13.08 -2.62
CA SER A 184 10.22 -14.00 -3.75
C SER A 184 11.11 -13.39 -4.82
N ILE A 185 12.23 -14.03 -5.13
CA ILE A 185 13.28 -13.52 -6.01
C ILE A 185 13.22 -14.24 -7.35
N VAL A 186 13.27 -13.47 -8.43
CA VAL A 186 13.41 -13.96 -9.81
C VAL A 186 14.70 -13.41 -10.39
N GLY A 187 15.58 -14.26 -10.87
CA GLY A 187 16.90 -13.89 -11.37
C GLY A 187 17.97 -13.79 -10.29
N GLY A 188 19.16 -13.34 -10.66
CA GLY A 188 20.32 -13.37 -9.78
C GLY A 188 20.83 -14.81 -9.59
N ASN A 189 21.34 -15.12 -8.40
CA ASN A 189 21.81 -16.45 -8.02
C ASN A 189 20.66 -17.42 -7.65
N ALA A 190 19.50 -17.26 -8.25
CA ALA A 190 18.38 -18.18 -8.10
C ALA A 190 18.45 -19.22 -9.23
N ASP A 191 18.65 -20.49 -8.92
CA ASP A 191 18.76 -21.61 -9.86
C ASP A 191 17.50 -21.83 -10.72
N GLY A 192 17.13 -20.83 -11.53
CA GLY A 192 15.99 -20.91 -12.46
C GLY A 192 14.59 -20.96 -11.82
N ALA A 193 14.47 -21.14 -10.52
CA ALA A 193 13.23 -21.12 -9.76
C ALA A 193 13.16 -19.85 -8.88
N ALA A 194 11.95 -19.39 -8.57
CA ALA A 194 11.76 -18.30 -7.62
C ALA A 194 12.28 -18.72 -6.23
N ARG A 195 13.33 -18.06 -5.75
CA ARG A 195 13.83 -18.25 -4.39
C ARG A 195 12.95 -17.49 -3.40
N VAL A 196 12.46 -18.18 -2.39
CA VAL A 196 11.67 -17.55 -1.31
C VAL A 196 12.53 -17.45 -0.04
N VAL A 197 12.60 -16.27 0.53
CA VAL A 197 13.30 -15.98 1.78
C VAL A 197 12.34 -15.30 2.74
N THR A 198 12.22 -15.82 3.95
CA THR A 198 11.48 -15.16 5.03
C THR A 198 12.47 -14.71 6.09
N GLY A 199 12.37 -13.48 6.54
CA GLY A 199 13.32 -12.90 7.48
C GLY A 199 12.88 -11.53 8.00
N THR A 200 13.87 -10.74 8.33
CA THR A 200 13.75 -9.39 8.85
C THR A 200 14.01 -8.34 7.77
N VAL A 201 13.77 -7.07 8.10
CA VAL A 201 14.13 -5.93 7.25
C VAL A 201 15.63 -5.86 6.99
N GLU A 202 16.47 -6.26 7.96
CA GLU A 202 17.93 -6.28 7.78
C GLU A 202 18.37 -7.37 6.78
N ASP A 203 17.67 -8.51 6.77
CA ASP A 203 17.92 -9.55 5.76
C ASP A 203 17.56 -9.08 4.35
N LEU A 204 16.48 -8.30 4.22
CA LEU A 204 16.13 -7.65 2.95
C LEU A 204 17.21 -6.67 2.48
N LYS A 205 17.76 -5.84 3.39
CA LYS A 205 18.84 -4.91 3.03
C LYS A 205 20.06 -5.65 2.49
N LYS A 206 20.45 -6.76 3.11
CA LYS A 206 21.55 -7.62 2.62
C LYS A 206 21.23 -8.16 1.23
N LEU A 207 20.02 -8.70 1.01
CA LEU A 207 19.59 -9.17 -0.30
C LEU A 207 19.65 -8.07 -1.38
N ILE A 208 19.24 -6.85 -1.06
CA ILE A 208 19.33 -5.70 -1.98
C ILE A 208 20.80 -5.41 -2.32
N GLN A 209 21.69 -5.42 -1.33
CA GLN A 209 23.13 -5.18 -1.51
C GLN A 209 23.81 -6.27 -2.34
N GLU A 210 23.51 -7.54 -2.07
CA GLU A 210 24.02 -8.68 -2.86
C GLU A 210 23.72 -8.54 -4.36
N GLY A 211 22.54 -8.02 -4.71
CA GLY A 211 22.14 -7.79 -6.10
C GLY A 211 22.48 -6.41 -6.64
N ALA A 212 23.28 -5.60 -5.94
CA ALA A 212 23.53 -4.22 -6.33
C ALA A 212 24.40 -4.08 -7.58
N THR A 213 25.15 -5.12 -7.98
CA THR A 213 26.06 -5.08 -9.11
C THR A 213 25.95 -6.35 -9.95
N PHE A 214 25.93 -6.16 -11.27
CA PHE A 214 25.96 -7.27 -12.24
C PHE A 214 27.32 -7.98 -12.21
N SER A 215 27.31 -9.31 -12.17
CA SER A 215 28.51 -10.15 -12.21
C SER A 215 28.15 -11.56 -12.68
N THR A 216 29.16 -12.40 -12.90
CA THR A 216 28.97 -13.83 -13.19
C THR A 216 28.32 -14.60 -12.05
N GLN A 217 28.55 -14.18 -10.79
CA GLN A 217 27.89 -14.74 -9.61
C GLN A 217 26.50 -14.17 -9.36
N ASN A 218 26.12 -13.11 -10.08
CA ASN A 218 24.81 -12.47 -9.97
C ASN A 218 24.25 -12.24 -11.38
N PRO A 219 23.88 -13.33 -12.10
CA PRO A 219 23.46 -13.28 -13.49
C PRO A 219 22.10 -12.56 -13.65
N ALA A 220 21.92 -11.94 -14.80
CA ALA A 220 20.69 -11.27 -15.15
C ALA A 220 19.72 -12.21 -15.89
N VAL A 221 18.43 -12.03 -15.61
CA VAL A 221 17.34 -12.65 -16.42
C VAL A 221 16.45 -11.54 -16.99
N PRO A 222 15.67 -11.80 -18.05
CA PRO A 222 14.66 -10.87 -18.53
C PRO A 222 13.63 -10.60 -17.41
N ILE A 223 13.44 -9.34 -17.03
CA ILE A 223 12.50 -8.95 -15.94
C ILE A 223 11.41 -8.00 -16.40
N SER A 224 11.59 -7.34 -17.54
CA SER A 224 10.55 -6.52 -18.16
C SER A 224 10.87 -6.30 -19.64
N TYR A 225 9.84 -6.00 -20.42
CA TYR A 225 9.99 -5.65 -21.83
C TYR A 225 9.07 -4.49 -22.19
N LYS A 226 9.39 -3.86 -23.32
CA LYS A 226 8.53 -2.86 -23.96
C LYS A 226 8.18 -3.35 -25.34
N THR A 227 6.95 -3.06 -25.76
CA THR A 227 6.49 -3.32 -27.13
C THR A 227 6.22 -2.00 -27.84
N ALA A 228 6.39 -2.00 -29.16
CA ALA A 228 6.08 -0.89 -30.02
C ALA A 228 5.28 -1.36 -31.24
N PHE A 229 4.41 -0.49 -31.75
CA PHE A 229 3.74 -0.72 -33.02
C PHE A 229 4.75 -0.63 -34.18
N LEU A 230 4.72 -1.63 -35.02
CA LEU A 230 5.64 -1.67 -36.16
C LEU A 230 5.41 -0.50 -37.13
N LYS A 231 4.20 0.00 -37.27
CA LYS A 231 3.82 1.04 -38.22
C LYS A 231 4.46 2.41 -37.94
N ASP A 232 4.73 2.76 -36.68
CA ASP A 232 5.14 4.11 -36.28
C ASP A 232 6.09 4.15 -35.07
N ASN A 233 6.50 2.98 -34.55
CA ASN A 233 7.35 2.82 -33.39
C ASN A 233 6.80 3.43 -32.11
N GLN A 234 5.48 3.76 -32.06
CA GLN A 234 4.81 4.19 -30.86
C GLN A 234 4.70 3.03 -29.86
N VAL A 235 4.75 3.35 -28.56
CA VAL A 235 4.62 2.33 -27.52
C VAL A 235 3.27 1.63 -27.64
N ALA A 236 3.31 0.30 -27.74
CA ALA A 236 2.12 -0.55 -27.70
C ALA A 236 1.91 -1.04 -26.27
N THR A 237 0.79 -0.67 -25.65
CA THR A 237 0.45 -1.07 -24.28
C THR A 237 -0.69 -2.08 -24.33
N ILE A 238 -0.53 -3.22 -23.66
CA ILE A 238 -1.63 -4.14 -23.39
C ILE A 238 -2.29 -3.66 -22.12
N GLN A 239 -3.56 -3.30 -22.20
CA GLN A 239 -4.38 -2.94 -21.04
C GLN A 239 -5.34 -4.07 -20.72
N SER A 240 -5.39 -4.50 -19.47
CA SER A 240 -6.44 -5.36 -18.95
C SER A 240 -7.19 -4.64 -17.86
N ASN A 241 -8.51 -4.67 -17.91
CA ASN A 241 -9.35 -4.14 -16.85
C ASN A 241 -9.74 -5.28 -15.93
N THR A 242 -9.68 -5.04 -14.63
CA THR A 242 -10.18 -5.97 -13.61
C THR A 242 -10.85 -5.17 -12.51
N ASP A 243 -11.94 -5.70 -12.00
CA ASP A 243 -12.62 -5.15 -10.84
C ASP A 243 -12.06 -5.82 -9.58
N TYR A 244 -11.83 -5.03 -8.56
CA TYR A 244 -11.43 -5.53 -7.25
C TYR A 244 -12.06 -4.66 -6.15
N ILE A 245 -12.22 -5.26 -4.97
CA ILE A 245 -12.68 -4.54 -3.78
C ILE A 245 -11.45 -4.04 -3.04
N GLU A 246 -11.36 -2.72 -2.85
CA GLU A 246 -10.37 -2.11 -1.99
C GLU A 246 -10.96 -1.99 -0.58
N THR A 247 -10.36 -2.70 0.38
CA THR A 247 -10.77 -2.62 1.78
C THR A 247 -9.98 -1.52 2.49
N LYS A 248 -10.66 -0.43 2.86
CA LYS A 248 -10.07 0.61 3.70
C LYS A 248 -10.30 0.26 5.16
N VAL A 249 -9.24 -0.18 5.84
CA VAL A 249 -9.28 -0.41 7.28
C VAL A 249 -8.98 0.90 8.00
N THR A 250 -9.92 1.38 8.80
CA THR A 250 -9.73 2.53 9.66
C THR A 250 -9.65 2.03 11.12
N SER A 251 -8.50 2.24 11.76
CA SER A 251 -8.36 2.00 13.19
C SER A 251 -8.86 3.22 13.96
N TYR A 252 -9.75 2.99 14.90
CA TYR A 252 -10.25 4.02 15.79
C TYR A 252 -9.63 3.83 17.17
N LYS A 253 -9.19 4.92 17.79
CA LYS A 253 -8.79 4.92 19.20
C LYS A 253 -10.03 5.09 20.06
N ASN A 254 -10.09 4.42 21.22
CA ASN A 254 -11.14 4.66 22.20
C ASN A 254 -11.08 6.09 22.70
N GLY A 255 -12.22 6.65 23.05
CA GLY A 255 -12.35 7.97 23.63
C GLY A 255 -13.11 7.94 24.94
N TYR A 256 -13.00 9.03 25.70
CA TYR A 256 -13.62 9.16 27.02
C TYR A 256 -14.42 10.45 27.12
N LEU A 257 -15.62 10.35 27.73
CA LEU A 257 -16.43 11.49 28.13
C LEU A 257 -16.50 11.54 29.66
N ASN A 258 -15.88 12.55 30.25
CA ASN A 258 -15.91 12.80 31.68
C ASN A 258 -16.95 13.89 31.97
N LEU A 259 -17.93 13.59 32.78
CA LEU A 259 -19.00 14.51 33.23
C LEU A 259 -18.80 14.83 34.68
N GLN A 260 -18.78 16.11 35.06
CA GLN A 260 -18.59 16.57 36.43
C GLN A 260 -19.65 17.60 36.79
N HIS A 261 -20.22 17.46 37.95
CA HIS A 261 -21.19 18.42 38.52
C HIS A 261 -20.62 19.15 39.74
N LYS A 262 -20.37 20.45 39.59
CA LYS A 262 -19.90 21.34 40.66
C LYS A 262 -20.91 22.44 40.98
N GLY A 263 -22.09 22.41 40.35
CA GLY A 263 -23.11 23.45 40.54
C GLY A 263 -23.96 23.23 41.79
N ALA A 264 -24.49 24.32 42.35
CA ALA A 264 -25.40 24.32 43.51
C ALA A 264 -26.87 24.14 43.07
N TYR A 265 -27.12 23.09 42.27
CA TYR A 265 -28.45 22.72 41.78
C TYR A 265 -28.52 21.21 41.49
N ILE A 266 -29.73 20.69 41.23
CA ILE A 266 -29.88 19.31 40.74
C ILE A 266 -29.73 19.32 39.24
N ALA A 267 -28.85 18.46 38.68
CA ALA A 267 -28.64 18.31 37.25
C ALA A 267 -29.15 16.96 36.73
N ARG A 268 -29.45 16.92 35.43
CA ARG A 268 -29.69 15.71 34.65
C ARG A 268 -28.80 15.70 33.44
N TYR A 269 -28.27 14.54 33.14
CA TYR A 269 -27.41 14.31 32.01
C TYR A 269 -28.09 13.35 31.05
N TYR A 270 -27.91 13.61 29.74
CA TYR A 270 -28.37 12.76 28.67
C TYR A 270 -27.22 12.60 27.68
N VAL A 271 -26.82 11.36 27.44
CA VAL A 271 -25.76 11.03 26.52
C VAL A 271 -26.26 9.98 25.54
N TYR A 272 -26.12 10.26 24.25
CA TYR A 272 -26.48 9.36 23.16
C TYR A 272 -25.32 9.27 22.19
N TRP A 273 -25.18 8.17 21.51
CA TRP A 273 -24.19 7.98 20.46
C TRP A 273 -24.63 6.93 19.47
N ASP A 274 -23.95 6.86 18.32
CA ASP A 274 -24.18 5.85 17.29
C ASP A 274 -22.97 4.95 17.21
N GLU A 275 -23.15 3.64 17.45
CA GLU A 275 -22.15 2.61 17.20
C GLU A 275 -22.22 2.21 15.74
N VAL A 276 -21.07 2.20 15.05
CA VAL A 276 -20.94 1.82 13.66
C VAL A 276 -20.25 0.47 13.58
N THR A 277 -20.86 -0.47 12.88
CA THR A 277 -20.27 -1.77 12.57
C THR A 277 -20.30 -2.01 11.08
N TYR A 278 -19.36 -2.83 10.58
CA TYR A 278 -19.31 -3.22 9.18
C TYR A 278 -19.42 -4.74 9.11
N ASP A 279 -20.19 -5.23 8.15
CA ASP A 279 -20.24 -6.65 7.87
C ASP A 279 -19.01 -7.11 7.06
N LYS A 280 -18.98 -8.40 6.69
CA LYS A 280 -17.90 -8.99 5.89
C LYS A 280 -17.76 -8.37 4.48
N ASP A 281 -18.82 -7.75 3.98
CA ASP A 281 -18.88 -7.13 2.66
C ASP A 281 -18.64 -5.61 2.72
N GLY A 282 -18.34 -5.08 3.93
CA GLY A 282 -18.05 -3.68 4.18
C GLY A 282 -19.30 -2.80 4.28
N VAL A 283 -20.49 -3.40 4.38
CA VAL A 283 -21.74 -2.66 4.52
C VAL A 283 -21.86 -2.11 5.94
N GLU A 284 -22.07 -0.79 6.02
CA GLU A 284 -22.20 -0.09 7.29
C GLU A 284 -23.54 -0.36 7.95
N SER A 285 -23.51 -0.68 9.24
CA SER A 285 -24.69 -0.76 10.12
C SER A 285 -24.52 0.19 11.29
N ILE A 286 -25.55 0.99 11.56
CA ILE A 286 -25.55 1.99 12.63
C ILE A 286 -26.55 1.59 13.69
N ARG A 287 -26.12 1.55 14.94
CA ARG A 287 -26.95 1.29 16.10
C ARG A 287 -26.87 2.41 17.10
N SER A 288 -27.99 3.14 17.30
CA SER A 288 -28.07 4.18 18.32
C SER A 288 -28.04 3.59 19.73
N ARG A 289 -27.26 4.21 20.59
CA ARG A 289 -27.06 3.87 21.99
C ARG A 289 -27.33 5.05 22.89
N GLN A 290 -27.62 4.75 24.13
CA GLN A 290 -27.78 5.76 25.18
C GLN A 290 -27.11 5.31 26.47
N TRP A 291 -26.72 6.27 27.27
CA TRP A 291 -26.23 6.01 28.61
C TRP A 291 -27.36 5.54 29.51
N GLU A 292 -27.11 4.53 30.33
CA GLU A 292 -28.10 3.89 31.23
C GLU A 292 -28.61 4.83 32.31
N ASP A 293 -27.83 5.86 32.66
CA ASP A 293 -28.19 6.84 33.70
C ASP A 293 -28.83 8.13 33.14
N ASN A 294 -29.21 8.13 31.86
CA ASN A 294 -29.90 9.27 31.28
C ASN A 294 -31.10 9.73 32.09
N GLY A 295 -31.14 11.02 32.38
CA GLY A 295 -32.26 11.66 33.09
C GLY A 295 -32.29 11.42 34.58
N LYS A 296 -31.35 10.70 35.19
CA LYS A 296 -31.25 10.57 36.64
C LYS A 296 -30.82 11.89 37.31
N ASN A 297 -31.41 12.22 38.41
CA ASN A 297 -31.05 13.40 39.20
C ASN A 297 -29.66 13.24 39.82
N ARG A 298 -28.82 14.28 39.65
CA ARG A 298 -27.46 14.33 40.20
C ARG A 298 -27.27 15.59 41.01
N THR A 299 -26.61 15.49 42.15
CA THR A 299 -26.26 16.59 43.03
C THR A 299 -24.82 17.01 42.87
N ALA A 300 -24.41 18.12 43.46
CA ALA A 300 -23.01 18.57 43.46
C ALA A 300 -22.06 17.45 43.93
N GLY A 301 -20.88 17.39 43.30
CA GLY A 301 -19.86 16.35 43.53
C GLY A 301 -20.01 15.12 42.64
N PHE A 302 -21.10 15.00 41.86
CA PHE A 302 -21.24 13.90 40.90
C PHE A 302 -20.11 13.95 39.84
N GLN A 303 -19.51 12.79 39.59
CA GLN A 303 -18.53 12.56 38.50
C GLN A 303 -18.76 11.19 37.88
N THR A 304 -18.59 11.12 36.59
CA THR A 304 -18.63 9.85 35.85
C THR A 304 -17.76 9.95 34.59
N GLU A 305 -17.22 8.82 34.14
CA GLU A 305 -16.48 8.69 32.89
C GLU A 305 -17.11 7.60 32.05
N LEU A 306 -17.54 7.95 30.85
CA LEU A 306 -18.03 7.01 29.85
C LEU A 306 -16.88 6.72 28.86
N GLN A 307 -16.63 5.44 28.63
CA GLN A 307 -15.70 4.99 27.59
C GLN A 307 -16.47 4.67 26.32
N PHE A 308 -16.06 5.29 25.21
CA PHE A 308 -16.56 4.97 23.88
C PHE A 308 -15.54 4.11 23.14
N LYS A 309 -16.04 3.07 22.47
CA LYS A 309 -15.21 2.29 21.53
C LYS A 309 -14.92 3.12 20.28
N GLY A 310 -13.82 2.80 19.59
CA GLY A 310 -13.29 3.64 18.53
C GLY A 310 -14.16 3.87 17.31
N ASN A 311 -15.23 3.13 17.10
CA ASN A 311 -16.16 3.26 15.97
C ASN A 311 -17.47 4.00 16.32
N VAL A 312 -17.44 4.86 17.31
CA VAL A 312 -18.59 5.67 17.74
C VAL A 312 -18.64 6.98 16.98
N ARG A 313 -19.85 7.40 16.57
CA ARG A 313 -20.13 8.68 15.90
C ARG A 313 -21.32 9.39 16.58
N ASN A 314 -21.53 10.66 16.22
CA ASN A 314 -22.70 11.45 16.60
C ASN A 314 -22.93 11.43 18.11
N ILE A 315 -21.88 11.70 18.90
CA ILE A 315 -22.01 11.80 20.34
C ILE A 315 -22.82 13.05 20.66
N ARG A 316 -23.93 12.87 21.37
CA ARG A 316 -24.86 13.94 21.74
C ARG A 316 -24.91 14.03 23.25
N VAL A 317 -24.67 15.22 23.78
CA VAL A 317 -24.68 15.46 25.22
C VAL A 317 -25.60 16.62 25.54
N LYS A 318 -26.56 16.41 26.46
CA LYS A 318 -27.42 17.43 27.00
C LYS A 318 -27.35 17.42 28.52
N ILE A 319 -27.21 18.58 29.13
CA ILE A 319 -27.20 18.77 30.57
C ILE A 319 -28.30 19.76 30.90
N GLN A 320 -29.12 19.42 31.85
CA GLN A 320 -30.21 20.28 32.36
C GLN A 320 -30.04 20.51 33.85
N GLU A 321 -30.41 21.68 34.31
CA GLU A 321 -30.57 22.03 35.72
C GLU A 321 -32.04 22.03 36.14
N LYS A 322 -32.33 21.72 37.38
CA LYS A 322 -33.66 21.90 38.01
C LYS A 322 -33.76 23.33 38.50
N THR A 323 -34.67 24.11 37.91
CA THR A 323 -34.79 25.54 38.23
C THR A 323 -35.54 25.82 39.54
N GLY A 324 -36.41 24.89 39.97
CA GLY A 324 -37.36 25.10 41.07
C GLY A 324 -38.63 25.82 40.65
N LEU A 325 -38.76 26.25 39.39
CA LEU A 325 -39.94 26.95 38.87
C LEU A 325 -40.97 25.93 38.33
N VAL A 326 -42.25 26.14 38.64
CA VAL A 326 -43.33 25.24 38.20
C VAL A 326 -43.50 25.26 36.68
N TRP A 327 -43.36 26.44 36.04
CA TRP A 327 -43.55 26.63 34.61
C TRP A 327 -42.31 26.32 33.75
N GLU A 328 -41.12 26.24 34.38
CA GLU A 328 -39.86 25.86 33.73
C GLU A 328 -39.09 24.93 34.67
N PRO A 329 -39.53 23.70 34.89
CA PRO A 329 -38.93 22.81 35.90
C PRO A 329 -37.46 22.44 35.57
N TRP A 330 -37.08 22.46 34.28
CA TRP A 330 -35.75 22.11 33.80
C TRP A 330 -35.26 23.11 32.73
N ARG A 331 -34.06 23.66 32.92
CA ARG A 331 -33.39 24.54 31.97
C ARG A 331 -32.19 23.82 31.41
N THR A 332 -31.91 24.02 30.10
CA THR A 332 -30.72 23.45 29.42
C THR A 332 -29.49 24.31 29.74
N VAL A 333 -28.46 23.67 30.31
CA VAL A 333 -27.16 24.27 30.62
C VAL A 333 -26.17 24.00 29.49
N TYR A 334 -26.20 22.80 28.91
CA TYR A 334 -25.35 22.38 27.83
C TYR A 334 -26.14 21.52 26.83
N ASN A 335 -25.96 21.76 25.55
CA ASN A 335 -26.55 20.93 24.49
C ASN A 335 -25.66 20.95 23.25
N ARG A 336 -25.05 19.84 22.96
CA ARG A 336 -24.24 19.64 21.78
C ARG A 336 -24.60 18.34 21.07
N THR A 337 -24.65 18.42 19.74
CA THR A 337 -24.85 17.29 18.82
C THR A 337 -23.59 17.13 17.97
N ASP A 338 -23.43 15.97 17.36
CA ASP A 338 -22.32 15.67 16.45
C ASP A 338 -20.92 15.91 17.05
N LEU A 339 -20.75 15.64 18.33
CA LEU A 339 -19.45 15.74 18.97
C LEU A 339 -18.54 14.64 18.41
N PRO A 340 -17.33 14.98 17.91
CA PRO A 340 -16.38 13.99 17.47
C PRO A 340 -15.84 13.18 18.64
N LEU A 341 -15.50 11.92 18.36
CA LEU A 341 -14.76 11.09 19.31
C LEU A 341 -13.35 11.65 19.46
N VAL A 342 -12.96 11.96 20.69
CA VAL A 342 -11.64 12.49 21.06
C VAL A 342 -11.04 11.64 22.17
N GLN A 343 -9.74 11.78 22.42
CA GLN A 343 -9.08 11.02 23.48
C GLN A 343 -9.78 11.20 24.82
N LYS A 344 -10.04 12.45 25.20
CA LYS A 344 -10.80 12.77 26.40
C LYS A 344 -11.56 14.10 26.25
N ARG A 345 -12.85 14.07 26.56
CA ARG A 345 -13.68 15.27 26.67
C ARG A 345 -14.18 15.37 28.09
N THR A 346 -13.88 16.48 28.75
CA THR A 346 -14.36 16.76 30.09
C THR A 346 -15.37 17.92 30.05
N ILE A 347 -16.59 17.70 30.53
CA ILE A 347 -17.63 18.72 30.64
C ILE A 347 -17.93 18.89 32.12
N VAL A 348 -17.70 20.11 32.62
CA VAL A 348 -17.96 20.50 34.01
C VAL A 348 -19.10 21.50 34.02
N ASN A 349 -20.21 21.13 34.63
CA ASN A 349 -21.28 22.10 34.93
C ASN A 349 -21.14 22.65 36.35
N SER A 350 -21.34 23.94 36.48
CA SER A 350 -21.07 24.70 37.70
C SER A 350 -22.07 25.87 37.88
N GLY A 351 -21.85 26.72 38.88
CA GLY A 351 -22.66 27.88 39.16
C GLY A 351 -23.89 27.59 40.05
N THR A 352 -24.88 28.46 39.96
CA THR A 352 -26.13 28.38 40.73
C THR A 352 -27.31 28.26 39.78
N THR A 353 -28.48 27.91 40.30
CA THR A 353 -29.75 27.84 39.55
C THR A 353 -30.08 29.14 38.79
N LEU A 354 -29.69 30.32 39.29
CA LEU A 354 -29.92 31.57 38.60
C LEU A 354 -28.86 31.88 37.55
N ARG A 355 -27.65 31.31 37.66
CA ARG A 355 -26.52 31.53 36.79
C ARG A 355 -25.75 30.21 36.57
N PRO A 356 -26.33 29.26 35.84
CA PRO A 356 -25.64 28.03 35.49
C PRO A 356 -24.51 28.30 34.49
N LYS A 357 -23.42 27.58 34.67
CA LYS A 357 -22.23 27.67 33.82
C LYS A 357 -21.76 26.29 33.42
N TYR A 358 -21.00 26.21 32.33
CA TYR A 358 -20.26 25.03 31.99
C TYR A 358 -18.88 25.39 31.45
N ASP A 359 -17.94 24.48 31.63
CA ASP A 359 -16.63 24.47 31.00
C ASP A 359 -16.44 23.17 30.23
N GLU A 360 -15.79 23.24 29.08
CA GLU A 360 -15.48 22.09 28.24
C GLU A 360 -13.99 22.07 27.92
N LYS A 361 -13.32 20.95 28.23
CA LYS A 361 -11.93 20.69 27.87
C LYS A 361 -11.86 19.49 26.96
N VAL A 362 -11.10 19.60 25.86
CA VAL A 362 -10.90 18.56 24.88
C VAL A 362 -9.42 18.23 24.76
N GLU A 363 -9.09 16.95 24.89
CA GLU A 363 -7.78 16.39 24.61
C GLU A 363 -7.93 15.53 23.35
N ASN A 364 -7.19 15.90 22.28
CA ASN A 364 -7.22 15.20 21.01
C ASN A 364 -6.23 14.03 21.01
N ASN A 365 -6.53 13.03 20.16
CA ASN A 365 -5.68 11.86 19.95
C ASN A 365 -4.39 12.22 19.19
#